data_226f9ebebd594a460940c42deb06cc3e
#
_entry.id   226f9ebebd594a460940c42deb06cc3e
#
_cell.length_a   1.000
_cell.length_b   1.000
_cell.length_c   1.000
_cell.angle_alpha   90.00
_cell.angle_beta   90.00
_cell.angle_gamma   90.00
#
_symmetry.space_group_name_H-M   'P 1'
#
loop_
_entity.id
_entity.type
_entity.pdbx_description
1 polymer ?
#
loop_
_entity_poly.entity_id
_entity_poly.type
_entity_poly.pdbx_seq_one_letter_code
_entity_poly.pdbx_strand_id
1 'polypeptide(L)'
;MNQKLNQLLEKQKNQYISKTKKSYGMQKISEKYMPGGSTRTTQWMEPYPFYADNAHGSIMTDIDGNNYLDFMINATSLILGHSSEEVKNVLNTQIQKGTAYSAPTDGQAKLAKLIIDRTRSMETLRFTNSGTEATMMAIMAARAYTQKHKIAKFEGGYHGTHDHVSISVSPKAEDLKESTHPGILQYPGQPESLLNDVIVLPFNDIEKSKDLINAHREDLACLIMEPVISGLGYLPLKQNFLQFTRDITNELDIVLIYDEIQSYRLAPGGAQEIFGITPDLTSLGKIIGGGLPVGAFGGKEEIMETLNPSSNNYKLSHAGTFNGNPLTMEAGAAVMSTLTKDKYTNMNSMGDSLRIKLNSIFDELEIDSQITGIGSLFGINFNSNKIKDYRSFINNNNLLTKVLFMGLLNNGVLMQTKNAGALNTKTTENDLNKLVGLVRDISTEIKSNL
;
A
#
# COMPACT_ATOMS: atom_id res chain seq x y z
N MET A 1 2.45 26.72 21.87
CA MET A 1 2.01 25.93 20.69
C MET A 1 1.68 24.48 21.03
N ASN A 2 2.61 23.64 21.39
CA ASN A 2 2.33 22.22 21.67
C ASN A 2 1.34 21.94 22.81
N GLN A 3 1.22 22.80 23.83
CA GLN A 3 0.33 22.57 24.97
C GLN A 3 -1.15 22.65 24.58
N LYS A 4 -1.56 23.66 23.81
CA LYS A 4 -2.97 23.84 23.37
C LYS A 4 -3.39 22.70 22.41
N LEU A 5 -2.51 22.33 21.46
CA LEU A 5 -2.75 21.23 20.55
C LEU A 5 -2.85 19.87 21.27
N ASN A 6 -2.04 19.64 22.30
CA ASN A 6 -2.18 18.45 23.15
C ASN A 6 -3.51 18.44 23.92
N GLN A 7 -3.95 19.59 24.44
CA GLN A 7 -5.27 19.71 25.08
C GLN A 7 -6.41 19.42 24.08
N LEU A 8 -6.29 19.90 22.85
CA LEU A 8 -7.25 19.60 21.77
C LEU A 8 -7.27 18.10 21.45
N LEU A 9 -6.10 17.46 21.30
CA LEU A 9 -6.01 16.04 21.06
C LEU A 9 -6.65 15.22 22.21
N GLU A 10 -6.38 15.58 23.46
CA GLU A 10 -7.00 14.89 24.62
C GLU A 10 -8.50 15.09 24.69
N LYS A 11 -9.02 16.28 24.35
CA LYS A 11 -10.47 16.52 24.20
C LYS A 11 -11.08 15.59 23.16
N GLN A 12 -10.41 15.46 21.98
CA GLN A 12 -10.88 14.57 20.91
C GLN A 12 -10.81 13.08 21.30
N LYS A 13 -9.76 12.63 22.01
CA LYS A 13 -9.68 11.27 22.55
C LYS A 13 -10.81 10.97 23.54
N ASN A 14 -11.11 11.92 24.44
CA ASN A 14 -12.22 11.77 25.38
C ASN A 14 -13.58 11.67 24.66
N GLN A 15 -13.76 12.45 23.59
CA GLN A 15 -14.96 12.35 22.74
C GLN A 15 -15.06 10.96 22.09
N TYR A 16 -13.96 10.44 21.53
CA TYR A 16 -13.91 9.09 20.97
C TYR A 16 -14.28 8.02 21.99
N ILE A 17 -13.67 8.06 23.19
CA ILE A 17 -13.95 7.12 24.30
C ILE A 17 -15.45 7.15 24.67
N SER A 18 -16.07 8.32 24.68
CA SER A 18 -17.49 8.44 25.02
C SER A 18 -18.42 7.75 24.01
N LYS A 19 -18.01 7.67 22.74
CA LYS A 19 -18.76 7.11 21.61
C LYS A 19 -18.51 5.62 21.36
N THR A 20 -17.42 5.04 21.92
CA THR A 20 -16.91 3.70 21.55
C THR A 20 -16.77 2.76 22.76
N LYS A 21 -17.76 2.77 23.66
CA LYS A 21 -17.72 2.01 24.91
C LYS A 21 -17.74 0.49 24.71
N LYS A 22 -18.51 -0.02 23.73
CA LYS A 22 -18.54 -1.45 23.40
C LYS A 22 -17.20 -1.88 22.79
N SER A 23 -16.65 -1.07 21.89
CA SER A 23 -15.33 -1.28 21.31
C SER A 23 -14.24 -1.35 22.38
N TYR A 24 -14.29 -0.47 23.40
CA TYR A 24 -13.39 -0.56 24.56
C TYR A 24 -13.53 -1.90 25.31
N GLY A 25 -14.77 -2.33 25.57
CA GLY A 25 -15.04 -3.62 26.21
C GLY A 25 -14.49 -4.79 25.40
N MET A 26 -14.68 -4.78 24.08
CA MET A 26 -14.16 -5.82 23.19
C MET A 26 -12.62 -5.79 23.13
N GLN A 27 -12.00 -4.59 23.12
CA GLN A 27 -10.54 -4.45 23.19
C GLN A 27 -9.98 -5.15 24.43
N LYS A 28 -10.60 -4.96 25.62
CA LYS A 28 -10.17 -5.63 26.86
C LYS A 28 -10.31 -7.15 26.82
N ILE A 29 -11.27 -7.65 26.05
CA ILE A 29 -11.42 -9.10 25.81
C ILE A 29 -10.31 -9.59 24.86
N SER A 30 -10.12 -8.91 23.74
CA SER A 30 -9.18 -9.31 22.69
C SER A 30 -7.71 -9.27 23.15
N GLU A 31 -7.35 -8.31 24.02
CA GLU A 31 -6.02 -8.22 24.64
C GLU A 31 -5.62 -9.45 25.45
N LYS A 32 -6.59 -10.22 25.94
CA LYS A 32 -6.33 -11.48 26.65
C LYS A 32 -5.85 -12.60 25.74
N TYR A 33 -6.13 -12.51 24.45
CA TYR A 33 -5.87 -13.57 23.46
C TYR A 33 -4.89 -13.17 22.39
N MET A 34 -4.76 -11.86 22.10
CA MET A 34 -3.92 -11.34 21.03
C MET A 34 -3.11 -10.15 21.54
N PRO A 35 -1.80 -10.10 21.28
CA PRO A 35 -0.97 -8.94 21.62
C PRO A 35 -1.57 -7.64 21.03
N GLY A 36 -1.87 -6.66 21.89
CA GLY A 36 -2.51 -5.41 21.49
C GLY A 36 -3.97 -5.56 21.00
N GLY A 37 -4.60 -6.73 21.19
CA GLY A 37 -6.00 -6.97 20.84
C GLY A 37 -6.30 -7.15 19.35
N SER A 38 -5.30 -7.17 18.47
CA SER A 38 -5.49 -7.36 17.03
C SER A 38 -4.29 -8.05 16.37
N THR A 39 -4.49 -8.55 15.13
CA THR A 39 -3.43 -9.25 14.37
C THR A 39 -2.60 -8.32 13.48
N ARG A 40 -3.00 -7.06 13.30
CA ARG A 40 -2.31 -6.09 12.44
C ARG A 40 -1.95 -4.83 13.20
N THR A 41 -0.67 -4.51 13.32
CA THR A 41 -0.18 -3.25 13.93
C THR A 41 -0.82 -2.02 13.30
N THR A 42 -1.11 -2.05 11.99
CA THR A 42 -1.76 -0.95 11.27
C THR A 42 -3.22 -0.70 11.63
N GLN A 43 -3.85 -1.61 12.40
CA GLN A 43 -5.19 -1.39 12.98
C GLN A 43 -5.13 -0.69 14.34
N TRP A 44 -3.95 -0.69 14.98
CA TRP A 44 -3.78 -0.02 16.26
C TRP A 44 -3.84 1.50 16.11
N MET A 45 -4.59 2.14 16.99
CA MET A 45 -4.65 3.59 17.17
C MET A 45 -4.89 3.93 18.64
N GLU A 46 -4.40 5.07 19.07
CA GLU A 46 -4.69 5.59 20.41
C GLU A 46 -6.11 6.19 20.46
N PRO A 47 -6.87 5.99 21.57
CA PRO A 47 -6.50 5.22 22.78
C PRO A 47 -6.70 3.71 22.63
N TYR A 48 -7.50 3.25 21.70
CA TYR A 48 -7.76 1.87 21.28
C TYR A 48 -8.53 1.88 19.95
N PRO A 49 -8.47 0.80 19.12
CA PRO A 49 -9.24 0.72 17.89
C PRO A 49 -10.73 0.49 18.18
N PHE A 50 -11.60 1.03 17.33
CA PHE A 50 -13.01 0.58 17.30
C PHE A 50 -13.10 -0.81 16.66
N TYR A 51 -14.20 -1.51 16.92
CA TYR A 51 -14.49 -2.84 16.37
C TYR A 51 -15.60 -2.73 15.33
N ALA A 52 -15.31 -3.14 14.11
CA ALA A 52 -16.28 -3.13 13.03
C ALA A 52 -17.39 -4.16 13.25
N ASP A 53 -18.63 -3.79 12.94
CA ASP A 53 -19.79 -4.69 12.92
C ASP A 53 -20.10 -5.07 11.47
N ASN A 54 -20.39 -4.10 10.63
CA ASN A 54 -20.71 -4.32 9.22
C ASN A 54 -20.19 -3.17 8.34
N ALA A 55 -20.23 -3.36 7.01
CA ALA A 55 -19.88 -2.31 6.08
C ALA A 55 -20.58 -2.50 4.73
N HIS A 56 -20.97 -1.40 4.09
CA HIS A 56 -21.62 -1.40 2.78
C HIS A 56 -21.22 -0.16 1.97
N GLY A 57 -20.92 -0.33 0.69
CA GLY A 57 -20.49 0.77 -0.19
C GLY A 57 -19.25 1.47 0.35
N SER A 58 -19.35 2.75 0.67
CA SER A 58 -18.26 3.56 1.26
C SER A 58 -18.37 3.72 2.77
N ILE A 59 -19.34 3.05 3.43
CA ILE A 59 -19.62 3.22 4.86
C ILE A 59 -19.27 1.95 5.63
N MET A 60 -18.58 2.12 6.76
CA MET A 60 -18.36 1.09 7.78
C MET A 60 -19.08 1.49 9.07
N THR A 61 -19.71 0.52 9.73
CA THR A 61 -20.39 0.70 11.01
C THR A 61 -19.64 -0.09 12.09
N ASP A 62 -19.38 0.53 13.24
CA ASP A 62 -18.78 -0.14 14.38
C ASP A 62 -19.85 -0.79 15.29
N ILE A 63 -19.40 -1.61 16.26
CA ILE A 63 -20.27 -2.29 17.21
C ILE A 63 -20.98 -1.33 18.19
N ASP A 64 -20.55 -0.08 18.26
CA ASP A 64 -21.18 1.00 19.02
C ASP A 64 -22.29 1.70 18.23
N GLY A 65 -22.39 1.43 16.91
CA GLY A 65 -23.38 2.01 15.99
C GLY A 65 -22.91 3.30 15.31
N ASN A 66 -21.63 3.66 15.40
CA ASN A 66 -21.09 4.82 14.69
C ASN A 66 -20.83 4.44 13.23
N ASN A 67 -21.15 5.37 12.32
CA ASN A 67 -20.91 5.22 10.89
C ASN A 67 -19.69 6.04 10.46
N TYR A 68 -18.82 5.41 9.68
CA TYR A 68 -17.60 6.01 9.16
C TYR A 68 -17.60 5.96 7.62
N LEU A 69 -17.47 7.11 6.99
CA LEU A 69 -17.10 7.18 5.57
C LEU A 69 -15.66 6.70 5.43
N ASP A 70 -15.47 5.55 4.78
CA ASP A 70 -14.22 4.81 4.80
C ASP A 70 -13.36 5.11 3.57
N PHE A 71 -12.31 5.92 3.75
CA PHE A 71 -11.23 6.13 2.79
C PHE A 71 -10.00 5.24 3.05
N MET A 72 -9.97 4.47 4.14
CA MET A 72 -8.93 3.46 4.37
C MET A 72 -9.17 2.23 3.49
N ILE A 73 -10.44 1.86 3.31
CA ILE A 73 -10.94 0.74 2.47
C ILE A 73 -10.07 -0.52 2.55
N ASN A 74 -9.82 -0.95 3.80
CA ASN A 74 -8.92 -2.05 4.14
C ASN A 74 -7.55 -1.93 3.46
N ALA A 75 -6.84 -0.83 3.72
CA ALA A 75 -5.55 -0.50 3.12
C ALA A 75 -5.59 -0.54 1.58
N THR A 76 -6.61 0.10 0.98
CA THR A 76 -6.84 0.27 -0.47
C THR A 76 -7.34 -0.95 -1.24
N SER A 77 -7.62 -2.09 -0.57
CA SER A 77 -8.00 -3.34 -1.25
C SER A 77 -9.44 -3.35 -1.79
N LEU A 78 -10.36 -2.57 -1.20
CA LEU A 78 -11.79 -2.61 -1.54
C LEU A 78 -12.15 -1.56 -2.60
N ILE A 79 -11.62 -1.71 -3.80
CA ILE A 79 -11.81 -0.74 -4.89
C ILE A 79 -13.28 -0.64 -5.37
N LEU A 80 -14.08 -1.70 -5.23
CA LEU A 80 -15.53 -1.67 -5.50
C LEU A 80 -16.37 -1.23 -4.29
N GLY A 81 -15.72 -0.84 -3.19
CA GLY A 81 -16.38 -0.59 -1.90
C GLY A 81 -16.68 -1.88 -1.13
N HIS A 82 -17.26 -1.71 0.05
CA HIS A 82 -17.66 -2.82 0.93
C HIS A 82 -18.86 -3.57 0.37
N SER A 83 -18.90 -4.89 0.59
CA SER A 83 -20.04 -5.77 0.30
C SER A 83 -20.61 -5.63 -1.12
N SER A 84 -19.71 -5.48 -2.13
CA SER A 84 -20.16 -5.33 -3.53
C SER A 84 -20.95 -6.56 -3.99
N GLU A 85 -22.02 -6.33 -4.75
CA GLU A 85 -22.90 -7.40 -5.23
C GLU A 85 -22.16 -8.36 -6.16
N GLU A 86 -21.24 -7.83 -6.97
CA GLU A 86 -20.43 -8.59 -7.91
C GLU A 86 -19.61 -9.67 -7.18
N VAL A 87 -19.00 -9.32 -6.04
CA VAL A 87 -18.23 -10.24 -5.22
C VAL A 87 -19.13 -11.21 -4.45
N LYS A 88 -20.21 -10.71 -3.81
CA LYS A 88 -21.15 -11.56 -3.06
C LYS A 88 -21.73 -12.67 -3.92
N ASN A 89 -22.17 -12.36 -5.14
CA ASN A 89 -22.81 -13.32 -6.03
C ASN A 89 -21.87 -14.48 -6.41
N VAL A 90 -20.62 -14.19 -6.76
CA VAL A 90 -19.66 -15.25 -7.11
C VAL A 90 -19.25 -16.06 -5.88
N LEU A 91 -19.10 -15.42 -4.71
CA LEU A 91 -18.80 -16.12 -3.46
C LEU A 91 -19.92 -17.06 -3.04
N ASN A 92 -21.19 -16.64 -3.10
CA ASN A 92 -22.35 -17.46 -2.81
C ASN A 92 -22.44 -18.69 -3.73
N THR A 93 -22.05 -18.53 -5.00
CA THR A 93 -22.01 -19.63 -5.95
C THR A 93 -20.83 -20.57 -5.65
N GLN A 94 -19.64 -20.04 -5.41
CA GLN A 94 -18.43 -20.83 -5.22
C GLN A 94 -18.44 -21.59 -3.89
N ILE A 95 -18.99 -21.04 -2.83
CA ILE A 95 -19.04 -21.72 -1.52
C ILE A 95 -19.85 -23.02 -1.57
N GLN A 96 -20.86 -23.11 -2.45
CA GLN A 96 -21.63 -24.33 -2.65
C GLN A 96 -20.84 -25.44 -3.38
N LYS A 97 -19.75 -25.07 -4.10
CA LYS A 97 -18.89 -26.01 -4.79
C LYS A 97 -17.71 -26.48 -3.96
N GLY A 98 -17.35 -25.69 -2.94
CA GLY A 98 -16.20 -25.91 -2.05
C GLY A 98 -15.26 -24.72 -1.97
N THR A 99 -14.44 -24.71 -0.92
CA THR A 99 -13.59 -23.55 -0.53
C THR A 99 -12.12 -23.77 -0.81
N ALA A 100 -11.66 -25.03 -0.98
CA ALA A 100 -10.27 -25.39 -1.24
C ALA A 100 -10.20 -26.77 -1.93
N TYR A 101 -9.22 -26.94 -2.83
CA TYR A 101 -9.01 -28.19 -3.56
C TYR A 101 -7.52 -28.54 -3.65
N SER A 102 -7.22 -29.84 -3.76
CA SER A 102 -5.87 -30.33 -4.04
C SER A 102 -5.54 -30.32 -5.54
N ALA A 103 -6.30 -29.60 -6.35
CA ALA A 103 -6.15 -29.48 -7.80
C ALA A 103 -6.39 -28.03 -8.24
N PRO A 104 -5.80 -27.60 -9.38
CA PRO A 104 -6.09 -26.29 -9.96
C PRO A 104 -7.57 -26.13 -10.32
N THR A 105 -8.04 -24.88 -10.36
CA THR A 105 -9.39 -24.53 -10.80
C THR A 105 -9.34 -23.60 -12.00
N ASP A 106 -10.42 -23.56 -12.78
CA ASP A 106 -10.59 -22.64 -13.90
C ASP A 106 -10.56 -21.16 -13.48
N GLY A 107 -11.00 -20.86 -12.24
CA GLY A 107 -10.91 -19.50 -11.66
C GLY A 107 -9.47 -18.95 -11.64
N GLN A 108 -8.46 -19.81 -11.44
CA GLN A 108 -7.06 -19.39 -11.52
C GLN A 108 -6.70 -18.88 -12.93
N ALA A 109 -7.03 -19.66 -13.96
CA ALA A 109 -6.75 -19.28 -15.34
C ALA A 109 -7.54 -18.03 -15.75
N LYS A 110 -8.79 -17.92 -15.32
CA LYS A 110 -9.67 -16.77 -15.58
C LYS A 110 -9.10 -15.48 -14.99
N LEU A 111 -8.73 -15.46 -13.71
CA LEU A 111 -8.14 -14.29 -13.08
C LEU A 111 -6.76 -13.96 -13.66
N ALA A 112 -5.92 -14.98 -13.90
CA ALA A 112 -4.61 -14.79 -14.52
C ALA A 112 -4.74 -14.11 -15.89
N LYS A 113 -5.65 -14.60 -16.75
CA LYS A 113 -5.92 -13.99 -18.06
C LYS A 113 -6.36 -12.54 -17.94
N LEU A 114 -7.29 -12.22 -17.01
CA LEU A 114 -7.77 -10.84 -16.80
C LEU A 114 -6.65 -9.88 -16.35
N ILE A 115 -5.66 -10.38 -15.62
CA ILE A 115 -4.51 -9.58 -15.19
C ILE A 115 -3.52 -9.44 -16.35
N ILE A 116 -3.15 -10.52 -17.03
CA ILE A 116 -2.17 -10.53 -18.12
C ILE A 116 -2.64 -9.67 -19.30
N ASP A 117 -3.90 -9.80 -19.71
CA ASP A 117 -4.47 -9.04 -20.85
C ASP A 117 -4.35 -7.51 -20.68
N ARG A 118 -4.16 -7.01 -19.47
CA ARG A 118 -4.09 -5.57 -19.16
C ARG A 118 -2.74 -5.09 -18.62
N THR A 119 -1.85 -5.99 -18.20
CA THR A 119 -0.59 -5.64 -17.54
C THR A 119 0.59 -5.89 -18.47
N ARG A 120 1.15 -4.82 -19.03
CA ARG A 120 2.18 -4.88 -20.08
C ARG A 120 3.39 -5.73 -19.72
N SER A 121 3.81 -5.73 -18.43
CA SER A 121 4.97 -6.49 -17.97
C SER A 121 4.72 -7.98 -17.78
N MET A 122 3.46 -8.43 -17.75
CA MET A 122 3.12 -9.82 -17.36
C MET A 122 2.84 -10.71 -18.56
N GLU A 123 3.77 -11.56 -18.92
CA GLU A 123 3.57 -12.65 -19.88
C GLU A 123 2.99 -13.89 -19.18
N THR A 124 3.46 -14.17 -17.96
CA THR A 124 2.94 -15.23 -17.08
C THR A 124 2.93 -14.78 -15.63
N LEU A 125 2.15 -15.45 -14.76
CA LEU A 125 2.08 -15.13 -13.33
C LEU A 125 1.81 -16.37 -12.46
N ARG A 126 2.04 -16.21 -11.15
CA ARG A 126 1.61 -17.12 -10.10
C ARG A 126 0.93 -16.39 -8.95
N PHE A 127 -0.07 -17.06 -8.33
CA PHE A 127 -0.78 -16.50 -7.17
C PHE A 127 -0.13 -16.92 -5.86
N THR A 128 -0.24 -16.04 -4.87
CA THR A 128 0.13 -16.20 -3.46
C THR A 128 -1.04 -15.75 -2.57
N ASN A 129 -0.90 -15.79 -1.23
CA ASN A 129 -1.96 -15.37 -0.32
C ASN A 129 -1.79 -13.93 0.21
N SER A 130 -0.67 -13.31 -0.05
CA SER A 130 -0.38 -11.95 0.40
C SER A 130 0.60 -11.24 -0.52
N GLY A 131 0.62 -9.89 -0.43
CA GLY A 131 1.63 -9.09 -1.10
C GLY A 131 3.05 -9.38 -0.60
N THR A 132 3.22 -9.71 0.68
CA THR A 132 4.52 -10.13 1.24
C THR A 132 5.06 -11.38 0.55
N GLU A 133 4.21 -12.40 0.36
CA GLU A 133 4.60 -13.61 -0.37
C GLU A 133 4.89 -13.29 -1.85
N ALA A 134 4.11 -12.41 -2.47
CA ALA A 134 4.31 -12.02 -3.87
C ALA A 134 5.68 -11.34 -4.08
N THR A 135 6.05 -10.37 -3.25
CA THR A 135 7.36 -9.70 -3.33
C THR A 135 8.51 -10.64 -2.99
N MET A 136 8.33 -11.51 -1.99
CA MET A 136 9.31 -12.53 -1.64
C MET A 136 9.59 -13.46 -2.81
N MET A 137 8.54 -13.98 -3.45
CA MET A 137 8.68 -14.89 -4.59
C MET A 137 9.23 -14.19 -5.84
N ALA A 138 8.88 -12.92 -6.09
CA ALA A 138 9.46 -12.13 -7.19
C ALA A 138 10.98 -11.96 -7.02
N ILE A 139 11.44 -11.64 -5.81
CA ILE A 139 12.87 -11.54 -5.49
C ILE A 139 13.56 -12.90 -5.63
N MET A 140 12.95 -13.98 -5.16
CA MET A 140 13.50 -15.33 -5.30
C MET A 140 13.60 -15.74 -6.79
N ALA A 141 12.60 -15.40 -7.61
CA ALA A 141 12.64 -15.64 -9.05
C ALA A 141 13.77 -14.87 -9.74
N ALA A 142 13.94 -13.59 -9.41
CA ALA A 142 15.02 -12.75 -9.90
C ALA A 142 16.41 -13.33 -9.53
N ARG A 143 16.60 -13.75 -8.28
CA ARG A 143 17.83 -14.43 -7.82
C ARG A 143 18.08 -15.75 -8.55
N ALA A 144 17.05 -16.58 -8.72
CA ALA A 144 17.15 -17.86 -9.44
C ALA A 144 17.49 -17.69 -10.91
N TYR A 145 16.98 -16.63 -11.55
CA TYR A 145 17.25 -16.28 -12.93
C TYR A 145 18.67 -15.75 -13.12
N THR A 146 19.04 -14.72 -12.37
CA THR A 146 20.33 -14.02 -12.50
C THR A 146 21.51 -14.75 -11.87
N GLN A 147 21.26 -15.72 -10.96
CA GLN A 147 22.28 -16.38 -10.14
C GLN A 147 23.07 -15.41 -9.23
N LYS A 148 22.55 -14.19 -9.03
CA LYS A 148 23.08 -13.17 -8.11
C LYS A 148 22.27 -13.16 -6.82
N HIS A 149 22.79 -12.59 -5.73
CA HIS A 149 22.14 -12.70 -4.41
C HIS A 149 21.69 -11.39 -3.78
N LYS A 150 22.34 -10.25 -4.12
CA LYS A 150 21.98 -8.95 -3.55
C LYS A 150 20.70 -8.38 -4.16
N ILE A 151 20.01 -7.57 -3.37
CA ILE A 151 18.85 -6.80 -3.82
C ILE A 151 19.05 -5.33 -3.54
N ALA A 152 18.53 -4.46 -4.39
CA ALA A 152 18.40 -3.05 -4.10
C ALA A 152 16.94 -2.70 -3.79
N LYS A 153 16.72 -1.85 -2.78
CA LYS A 153 15.43 -1.26 -2.44
C LYS A 153 15.61 0.18 -1.99
N PHE A 154 14.53 0.92 -1.86
CA PHE A 154 14.62 2.31 -1.45
C PHE A 154 14.38 2.51 0.05
N GLU A 155 15.08 3.51 0.65
CA GLU A 155 14.89 3.94 2.04
C GLU A 155 13.42 4.36 2.26
N GLY A 156 12.76 3.77 3.26
CA GLY A 156 11.32 4.03 3.51
C GLY A 156 10.35 3.25 2.62
N GLY A 157 10.84 2.48 1.63
CA GLY A 157 9.99 1.63 0.78
C GLY A 157 9.48 0.40 1.53
N TYR A 158 8.18 0.09 1.40
CA TYR A 158 7.54 -1.05 2.04
C TYR A 158 7.18 -2.13 1.03
N HIS A 159 7.71 -3.34 1.21
CA HIS A 159 7.51 -4.46 0.30
C HIS A 159 7.08 -5.75 1.02
N GLY A 160 6.42 -5.61 2.17
CA GLY A 160 6.03 -6.73 3.03
C GLY A 160 6.93 -6.88 4.25
N THR A 161 6.83 -8.05 4.92
CA THR A 161 7.42 -8.26 6.25
C THR A 161 8.53 -9.33 6.27
N HIS A 162 8.99 -9.83 5.11
CA HIS A 162 10.14 -10.74 5.10
C HIS A 162 11.45 -9.96 5.28
N ASP A 163 12.46 -10.61 5.84
CA ASP A 163 13.67 -9.98 6.38
C ASP A 163 14.40 -9.04 5.42
N HIS A 164 14.67 -9.47 4.17
CA HIS A 164 15.42 -8.65 3.21
C HIS A 164 14.74 -7.31 2.89
N VAL A 165 13.42 -7.28 2.78
CA VAL A 165 12.69 -6.05 2.45
C VAL A 165 12.34 -5.22 3.69
N SER A 166 12.49 -5.80 4.89
CA SER A 166 12.30 -5.09 6.16
C SER A 166 13.43 -4.10 6.48
N ILE A 167 14.60 -4.22 5.82
CA ILE A 167 15.70 -3.27 5.99
C ILE A 167 15.25 -1.86 5.60
N SER A 168 15.52 -0.88 6.45
CA SER A 168 15.25 0.56 6.24
C SER A 168 13.81 0.90 5.79
N VAL A 169 12.80 0.20 6.34
CA VAL A 169 11.37 0.50 6.06
C VAL A 169 10.92 1.76 6.80
N SER A 170 11.29 1.89 8.06
CA SER A 170 10.91 3.03 8.91
C SER A 170 12.07 3.43 9.83
N PRO A 171 13.24 3.79 9.27
CA PRO A 171 14.37 4.20 10.08
C PRO A 171 14.04 5.47 10.87
N LYS A 172 14.55 5.59 12.08
CA LYS A 172 14.37 6.81 12.89
C LYS A 172 15.32 7.89 12.43
N ALA A 173 14.98 9.16 12.69
CA ALA A 173 15.82 10.30 12.31
C ALA A 173 17.25 10.19 12.89
N GLU A 174 17.39 9.66 14.11
CA GLU A 174 18.67 9.46 14.80
C GLU A 174 19.58 8.41 14.13
N ASP A 175 18.98 7.46 13.38
CA ASP A 175 19.71 6.41 12.67
C ASP A 175 20.18 6.86 11.29
N LEU A 176 19.63 7.96 10.76
CA LEU A 176 19.91 8.48 9.44
C LEU A 176 21.18 9.34 9.44
N LYS A 177 22.20 8.91 8.70
CA LYS A 177 23.42 9.71 8.46
C LYS A 177 23.26 10.52 7.17
N GLU A 178 23.68 11.78 7.18
CA GLU A 178 23.47 12.71 6.05
C GLU A 178 24.09 12.24 4.73
N SER A 179 25.29 11.64 4.79
CA SER A 179 26.08 11.30 3.59
C SER A 179 25.88 9.88 3.05
N THR A 180 25.24 8.98 3.81
CA THR A 180 25.14 7.57 3.44
C THR A 180 23.71 7.06 3.56
N HIS A 181 23.40 5.95 2.86
CA HIS A 181 22.13 5.22 3.00
C HIS A 181 22.44 3.80 3.51
N PRO A 182 22.91 3.67 4.79
CA PRO A 182 23.18 2.37 5.35
C PRO A 182 21.88 1.57 5.46
N GLY A 183 21.98 0.25 5.35
CA GLY A 183 20.90 -0.63 5.77
C GLY A 183 20.67 -0.49 7.27
N ILE A 184 19.43 -0.32 7.69
CA ILE A 184 19.05 -0.21 9.10
C ILE A 184 18.10 -1.36 9.43
N LEU A 185 18.49 -2.17 10.42
CA LEU A 185 17.69 -3.27 10.93
C LEU A 185 16.37 -2.75 11.54
N GLN A 186 15.27 -3.41 11.25
CA GLN A 186 13.95 -2.92 11.64
C GLN A 186 13.53 -3.39 13.04
N TYR A 187 14.08 -4.50 13.53
CA TYR A 187 13.74 -5.07 14.83
C TYR A 187 14.93 -5.74 15.49
N PRO A 188 14.97 -5.82 16.85
CA PRO A 188 16.04 -6.50 17.58
C PRO A 188 16.13 -7.98 17.21
N GLY A 189 17.34 -8.46 16.94
CA GLY A 189 17.59 -9.86 16.57
C GLY A 189 17.42 -10.17 15.09
N GLN A 190 17.12 -9.19 14.26
CA GLN A 190 17.23 -9.35 12.79
C GLN A 190 18.69 -9.63 12.43
N PRO A 191 19.00 -10.63 11.57
CA PRO A 191 20.39 -11.00 11.26
C PRO A 191 21.17 -9.84 10.62
N GLU A 192 22.30 -9.47 11.21
CA GLU A 192 23.19 -8.41 10.67
C GLU A 192 23.74 -8.76 9.28
N SER A 193 23.87 -10.06 8.96
CA SER A 193 24.33 -10.52 7.66
C SER A 193 23.48 -10.01 6.51
N LEU A 194 22.19 -9.72 6.74
CA LEU A 194 21.29 -9.14 5.74
C LEU A 194 21.76 -7.77 5.22
N LEU A 195 22.52 -7.02 6.01
CA LEU A 195 23.08 -5.74 5.61
C LEU A 195 24.10 -5.86 4.46
N ASN A 196 24.65 -7.06 4.25
CA ASN A 196 25.54 -7.35 3.13
C ASN A 196 24.77 -7.65 1.84
N ASP A 197 23.50 -8.05 1.97
CA ASP A 197 22.67 -8.51 0.85
C ASP A 197 21.67 -7.47 0.37
N VAL A 198 21.46 -6.39 1.14
CA VAL A 198 20.46 -5.35 0.82
C VAL A 198 21.11 -3.99 0.64
N ILE A 199 21.02 -3.47 -0.58
CA ILE A 199 21.50 -2.14 -0.93
C ILE A 199 20.34 -1.15 -0.79
N VAL A 200 20.48 -0.17 0.09
CA VAL A 200 19.46 0.86 0.33
C VAL A 200 19.77 2.09 -0.52
N LEU A 201 18.82 2.49 -1.35
CA LEU A 201 18.92 3.60 -2.28
C LEU A 201 18.08 4.80 -1.83
N PRO A 202 18.51 6.04 -2.14
CA PRO A 202 17.65 7.22 -1.96
C PRO A 202 16.62 7.36 -3.08
N PHE A 203 15.38 7.75 -2.73
CA PHE A 203 14.39 8.12 -3.74
C PHE A 203 14.74 9.45 -4.42
N ASN A 204 14.45 9.56 -5.72
CA ASN A 204 14.58 10.78 -6.52
C ASN A 204 15.99 11.41 -6.56
N ASP A 205 17.03 10.67 -6.18
CA ASP A 205 18.45 11.04 -6.29
C ASP A 205 19.15 10.09 -7.26
N ILE A 206 19.24 10.53 -8.54
CA ILE A 206 19.77 9.72 -9.63
C ILE A 206 21.26 9.43 -9.43
N GLU A 207 22.07 10.47 -9.13
CA GLU A 207 23.53 10.32 -9.06
C GLU A 207 23.92 9.35 -7.95
N LYS A 208 23.36 9.54 -6.76
CA LYS A 208 23.68 8.68 -5.62
C LYS A 208 23.18 7.25 -5.81
N SER A 209 21.98 7.08 -6.39
CA SER A 209 21.45 5.74 -6.72
C SER A 209 22.31 5.05 -7.77
N LYS A 210 22.79 5.78 -8.78
CA LYS A 210 23.69 5.26 -9.82
C LYS A 210 25.01 4.76 -9.23
N ASP A 211 25.63 5.56 -8.36
CA ASP A 211 26.89 5.20 -7.70
C ASP A 211 26.76 3.92 -6.88
N LEU A 212 25.68 3.82 -6.07
CA LEU A 212 25.42 2.65 -5.23
C LEU A 212 25.10 1.39 -6.06
N ILE A 213 24.34 1.51 -7.14
CA ILE A 213 24.04 0.39 -8.04
C ILE A 213 25.32 -0.10 -8.73
N ASN A 214 26.13 0.82 -9.27
CA ASN A 214 27.38 0.46 -9.93
C ASN A 214 28.39 -0.21 -9.01
N ALA A 215 28.47 0.22 -7.75
CA ALA A 215 29.34 -0.39 -6.74
C ALA A 215 29.02 -1.85 -6.44
N HIS A 216 27.78 -2.30 -6.73
CA HIS A 216 27.30 -3.65 -6.44
C HIS A 216 26.82 -4.43 -7.68
N ARG A 217 27.04 -3.92 -8.88
CA ARG A 217 26.48 -4.45 -10.14
C ARG A 217 26.72 -5.94 -10.38
N GLU A 218 27.88 -6.46 -9.95
CA GLU A 218 28.27 -7.86 -10.17
C GLU A 218 27.39 -8.85 -9.36
N ASP A 219 26.91 -8.42 -8.17
CA ASP A 219 26.16 -9.26 -7.23
C ASP A 219 24.67 -8.93 -7.18
N LEU A 220 24.25 -7.83 -7.84
CA LEU A 220 22.88 -7.30 -7.72
C LEU A 220 21.92 -8.07 -8.64
N ALA A 221 21.03 -8.85 -8.02
CA ALA A 221 20.02 -9.64 -8.71
C ALA A 221 18.85 -8.79 -9.21
N CYS A 222 18.36 -7.89 -8.35
CA CYS A 222 17.17 -7.08 -8.67
C CYS A 222 17.16 -5.74 -7.93
N LEU A 223 16.39 -4.82 -8.51
CA LEU A 223 15.93 -3.58 -7.89
C LEU A 223 14.42 -3.69 -7.70
N ILE A 224 13.93 -3.65 -6.45
CA ILE A 224 12.50 -3.62 -6.13
C ILE A 224 12.07 -2.22 -5.71
N MET A 225 10.93 -1.74 -6.24
CA MET A 225 10.41 -0.40 -5.94
C MET A 225 8.90 -0.28 -6.07
N GLU A 226 8.31 0.62 -5.27
CA GLU A 226 6.96 1.13 -5.48
C GLU A 226 7.04 2.34 -6.42
N PRO A 227 6.34 2.37 -7.56
CA PRO A 227 6.31 3.57 -8.42
C PRO A 227 5.55 4.74 -7.79
N VAL A 228 4.70 4.45 -6.79
CA VAL A 228 4.03 5.41 -5.91
C VAL A 228 4.25 4.95 -4.48
N ILE A 229 5.00 5.72 -3.71
CA ILE A 229 5.47 5.31 -2.38
C ILE A 229 4.33 5.40 -1.37
N SER A 230 3.80 4.26 -0.97
CA SER A 230 2.64 4.18 -0.08
C SER A 230 2.94 4.69 1.34
N GLY A 231 4.12 4.42 1.85
CA GLY A 231 4.57 4.83 3.18
C GLY A 231 4.70 6.34 3.37
N LEU A 232 4.80 7.10 2.27
CA LEU A 232 4.98 8.56 2.25
C LEU A 232 3.69 9.30 1.80
N GLY A 233 2.52 8.76 2.12
CA GLY A 233 1.24 9.35 1.75
C GLY A 233 0.96 9.27 0.24
N TYR A 234 1.36 8.17 -0.39
CA TYR A 234 1.20 7.93 -1.84
C TYR A 234 1.97 8.94 -2.72
N LEU A 235 3.20 9.23 -2.35
CA LEU A 235 4.08 10.11 -3.13
C LEU A 235 4.46 9.44 -4.47
N PRO A 236 4.08 10.03 -5.63
CA PRO A 236 4.51 9.50 -6.92
C PRO A 236 5.99 9.83 -7.14
N LEU A 237 6.73 8.89 -7.72
CA LEU A 237 8.11 9.11 -8.12
C LEU A 237 8.18 10.02 -9.36
N LYS A 238 9.29 10.74 -9.50
CA LYS A 238 9.52 11.58 -10.68
C LYS A 238 9.72 10.73 -11.92
N GLN A 239 9.14 11.14 -13.06
CA GLN A 239 9.24 10.42 -14.33
C GLN A 239 10.68 10.14 -14.75
N ASN A 240 11.56 11.12 -14.62
CA ASN A 240 12.98 10.95 -14.97
C ASN A 240 13.71 9.96 -14.05
N PHE A 241 13.28 9.84 -12.80
CA PHE A 241 13.83 8.85 -11.85
C PHE A 241 13.36 7.44 -12.19
N LEU A 242 12.09 7.28 -12.53
CA LEU A 242 11.54 5.99 -13.00
C LEU A 242 12.24 5.53 -14.30
N GLN A 243 12.44 6.45 -15.25
CA GLN A 243 13.16 6.14 -16.48
C GLN A 243 14.63 5.75 -16.19
N PHE A 244 15.31 6.50 -15.33
CA PHE A 244 16.67 6.13 -14.88
C PHE A 244 16.72 4.71 -14.30
N THR A 245 15.77 4.32 -13.44
CA THR A 245 15.78 2.97 -12.87
C THR A 245 15.62 1.89 -13.92
N ARG A 246 14.79 2.12 -14.96
CA ARG A 246 14.67 1.19 -16.09
C ARG A 246 15.93 1.12 -16.93
N ASP A 247 16.51 2.26 -17.25
CA ASP A 247 17.70 2.34 -18.12
C ASP A 247 18.90 1.66 -17.48
N ILE A 248 19.21 1.98 -16.22
CA ILE A 248 20.35 1.38 -15.51
C ILE A 248 20.17 -0.12 -15.25
N THR A 249 18.94 -0.57 -14.97
CA THR A 249 18.68 -2.01 -14.78
C THR A 249 18.81 -2.78 -16.09
N ASN A 250 18.43 -2.19 -17.23
CA ASN A 250 18.66 -2.78 -18.55
C ASN A 250 20.16 -2.82 -18.90
N GLU A 251 20.91 -1.73 -18.63
CA GLU A 251 22.34 -1.63 -18.94
C GLU A 251 23.17 -2.68 -18.17
N LEU A 252 22.76 -3.02 -16.95
CA LEU A 252 23.52 -3.86 -16.03
C LEU A 252 22.96 -5.28 -15.84
N ASP A 253 21.97 -5.68 -16.64
CA ASP A 253 21.29 -6.97 -16.53
C ASP A 253 20.76 -7.24 -15.10
N ILE A 254 20.14 -6.23 -14.49
CA ILE A 254 19.50 -6.27 -13.19
C ILE A 254 17.98 -6.40 -13.40
N VAL A 255 17.31 -7.32 -12.70
CA VAL A 255 15.85 -7.47 -12.80
C VAL A 255 15.16 -6.30 -12.10
N LEU A 256 14.36 -5.51 -12.83
CA LEU A 256 13.51 -4.48 -12.26
C LEU A 256 12.17 -5.07 -11.81
N ILE A 257 11.87 -4.96 -10.52
CA ILE A 257 10.60 -5.41 -9.93
C ILE A 257 9.77 -4.19 -9.51
N TYR A 258 8.59 -4.02 -10.12
CA TYR A 258 7.61 -3.07 -9.61
C TYR A 258 6.70 -3.74 -8.58
N ASP A 259 6.70 -3.19 -7.38
CA ASP A 259 5.69 -3.49 -6.37
C ASP A 259 4.47 -2.60 -6.63
N GLU A 260 3.51 -3.16 -7.33
CA GLU A 260 2.24 -2.51 -7.65
C GLU A 260 1.10 -2.94 -6.72
N ILE A 261 1.40 -3.50 -5.57
CA ILE A 261 0.38 -3.91 -4.59
C ILE A 261 -0.55 -2.74 -4.21
N GLN A 262 -0.02 -1.52 -4.14
CA GLN A 262 -0.79 -0.31 -3.89
C GLN A 262 -1.21 0.42 -5.18
N SER A 263 -0.32 0.49 -6.16
CA SER A 263 -0.47 1.38 -7.32
C SER A 263 -1.24 0.75 -8.49
N TYR A 264 -1.47 -0.58 -8.48
CA TYR A 264 -2.21 -1.26 -9.54
C TYR A 264 -3.66 -0.75 -9.72
N ARG A 265 -4.20 -0.10 -8.69
CA ARG A 265 -5.53 0.55 -8.70
C ARG A 265 -5.62 1.84 -9.51
N LEU A 266 -4.53 2.36 -10.05
CA LEU A 266 -4.48 3.66 -10.71
C LEU A 266 -4.91 3.62 -12.19
N ALA A 267 -4.72 2.48 -12.86
CA ALA A 267 -5.12 2.27 -14.24
C ALA A 267 -5.39 0.77 -14.48
N PRO A 268 -6.02 0.38 -15.60
CA PRO A 268 -6.18 -1.02 -15.95
C PRO A 268 -4.88 -1.83 -15.89
N GLY A 269 -3.79 -1.30 -16.39
CA GLY A 269 -2.44 -1.90 -16.36
C GLY A 269 -1.55 -1.42 -15.21
N GLY A 270 -2.11 -0.74 -14.20
CA GLY A 270 -1.36 -0.26 -13.04
C GLY A 270 -0.60 1.05 -13.28
N ALA A 271 0.29 1.40 -12.35
CA ALA A 271 1.13 2.60 -12.46
C ALA A 271 2.12 2.51 -13.62
N GLN A 272 2.54 1.32 -14.02
CA GLN A 272 3.39 1.11 -15.21
C GLN A 272 2.74 1.62 -16.50
N GLU A 273 1.39 1.55 -16.61
CA GLU A 273 0.65 2.14 -17.73
C GLU A 273 0.73 3.67 -17.70
N ILE A 274 0.54 4.27 -16.53
CA ILE A 274 0.56 5.74 -16.36
C ILE A 274 1.94 6.32 -16.64
N PHE A 275 2.98 5.70 -16.10
CA PHE A 275 4.36 6.20 -16.23
C PHE A 275 5.06 5.73 -17.51
N GLY A 276 4.47 4.79 -18.25
CA GLY A 276 5.06 4.26 -19.49
C GLY A 276 6.35 3.45 -19.27
N ILE A 277 6.58 2.95 -18.06
CA ILE A 277 7.75 2.14 -17.70
C ILE A 277 7.34 0.69 -17.49
N THR A 278 7.95 -0.23 -18.23
CA THR A 278 7.66 -1.67 -18.13
C THR A 278 8.77 -2.36 -17.32
N PRO A 279 8.49 -2.87 -16.11
CA PRO A 279 9.45 -3.66 -15.33
C PRO A 279 9.60 -5.07 -15.91
N ASP A 280 10.57 -5.83 -15.39
CA ASP A 280 10.76 -7.25 -15.75
C ASP A 280 9.83 -8.17 -14.97
N LEU A 281 9.57 -7.81 -13.70
CA LEU A 281 8.60 -8.49 -12.83
C LEU A 281 7.69 -7.46 -12.15
N THR A 282 6.46 -7.88 -11.86
CA THR A 282 5.48 -7.08 -11.09
C THR A 282 4.86 -7.92 -9.99
N SER A 283 4.82 -7.35 -8.77
CA SER A 283 4.10 -7.92 -7.64
C SER A 283 2.75 -7.24 -7.46
N LEU A 284 1.69 -8.02 -7.28
CA LEU A 284 0.31 -7.58 -7.13
C LEU A 284 -0.31 -8.10 -5.83
N GLY A 285 -1.41 -7.47 -5.42
CA GLY A 285 -2.20 -7.87 -4.27
C GLY A 285 -3.47 -7.02 -4.14
N LYS A 286 -4.04 -6.96 -2.95
CA LYS A 286 -5.16 -6.06 -2.62
C LYS A 286 -6.34 -6.14 -3.58
N ILE A 287 -6.44 -5.22 -4.55
CA ILE A 287 -7.61 -5.10 -5.43
C ILE A 287 -7.88 -6.35 -6.28
N ILE A 288 -6.85 -7.16 -6.54
CA ILE A 288 -6.99 -8.37 -7.38
C ILE A 288 -7.69 -9.54 -6.65
N GLY A 289 -8.00 -9.41 -5.36
CA GLY A 289 -8.60 -10.48 -4.54
C GLY A 289 -10.05 -10.24 -4.14
N GLY A 290 -10.67 -9.13 -4.54
CA GLY A 290 -12.07 -8.85 -4.19
C GLY A 290 -12.34 -8.71 -2.68
N GLY A 291 -11.33 -8.31 -1.89
CA GLY A 291 -11.41 -8.20 -0.43
C GLY A 291 -10.95 -9.46 0.32
N LEU A 292 -10.59 -10.53 -0.39
CA LEU A 292 -10.03 -11.76 0.17
C LEU A 292 -8.49 -11.77 0.12
N PRO A 293 -7.82 -12.63 0.93
CA PRO A 293 -6.37 -12.75 0.92
C PRO A 293 -5.84 -13.13 -0.45
N VAL A 294 -4.88 -12.34 -0.97
CA VAL A 294 -4.29 -12.55 -2.29
C VAL A 294 -2.96 -11.84 -2.43
N GLY A 295 -2.08 -12.44 -3.19
CA GLY A 295 -0.96 -11.86 -3.88
C GLY A 295 -0.79 -12.51 -5.25
N ALA A 296 -0.04 -11.88 -6.10
CA ALA A 296 0.45 -12.47 -7.35
C ALA A 296 1.79 -11.83 -7.72
N PHE A 297 2.60 -12.58 -8.40
CA PHE A 297 3.83 -12.09 -9.03
C PHE A 297 3.96 -12.70 -10.41
N GLY A 298 4.50 -11.94 -11.33
CA GLY A 298 4.67 -12.37 -12.70
C GLY A 298 5.48 -11.38 -13.50
N GLY A 299 5.76 -11.71 -14.75
CA GLY A 299 6.56 -10.87 -15.62
C GLY A 299 7.01 -11.62 -16.85
N LYS A 300 8.25 -11.35 -17.31
CA LYS A 300 8.86 -11.99 -18.47
C LYS A 300 8.86 -13.51 -18.33
N GLU A 301 8.45 -14.21 -19.38
CA GLU A 301 8.38 -15.66 -19.41
C GLU A 301 9.74 -16.31 -19.08
N GLU A 302 10.83 -15.78 -19.58
CA GLU A 302 12.19 -16.29 -19.32
C GLU A 302 12.56 -16.31 -17.83
N ILE A 303 12.09 -15.32 -17.04
CA ILE A 303 12.29 -15.29 -15.59
C ILE A 303 11.34 -16.29 -14.91
N MET A 304 10.09 -16.29 -15.31
CA MET A 304 9.04 -17.15 -14.72
C MET A 304 9.22 -18.63 -15.02
N GLU A 305 9.94 -18.99 -16.10
CA GLU A 305 10.31 -20.36 -16.42
C GLU A 305 11.17 -21.02 -15.31
N THR A 306 11.85 -20.25 -14.48
CA THR A 306 12.54 -20.77 -13.28
C THR A 306 11.61 -21.47 -12.30
N LEU A 307 10.30 -21.20 -12.36
CA LEU A 307 9.26 -21.81 -11.52
C LEU A 307 8.47 -22.93 -12.25
N ASN A 308 8.71 -23.15 -13.54
CA ASN A 308 7.97 -24.15 -14.33
C ASN A 308 8.53 -25.56 -14.11
N PRO A 309 7.83 -26.47 -13.38
CA PRO A 309 8.36 -27.79 -13.05
C PRO A 309 8.48 -28.71 -14.26
N SER A 310 7.90 -28.38 -15.42
CA SER A 310 8.05 -29.12 -16.67
C SER A 310 9.17 -28.57 -17.57
N SER A 311 9.79 -27.46 -17.19
CA SER A 311 10.88 -26.83 -17.94
C SER A 311 12.25 -27.35 -17.52
N ASN A 312 13.19 -27.37 -18.46
CA ASN A 312 14.61 -27.61 -18.16
C ASN A 312 15.25 -26.46 -17.36
N ASN A 313 14.59 -25.32 -17.30
CA ASN A 313 15.00 -24.12 -16.53
C ASN A 313 14.44 -24.09 -15.11
N TYR A 314 13.74 -25.15 -14.68
CA TYR A 314 13.19 -25.23 -13.31
C TYR A 314 14.30 -25.13 -12.25
N LYS A 315 14.21 -24.12 -11.39
CA LYS A 315 15.19 -23.84 -10.34
C LYS A 315 14.56 -23.53 -8.98
N LEU A 316 13.28 -23.12 -8.97
CA LEU A 316 12.62 -22.58 -7.80
C LEU A 316 11.26 -23.24 -7.56
N SER A 317 11.11 -23.92 -6.42
CA SER A 317 9.81 -24.44 -5.98
C SER A 317 8.95 -23.31 -5.40
N HIS A 318 7.65 -23.35 -5.71
CA HIS A 318 6.65 -22.45 -5.13
C HIS A 318 5.52 -23.27 -4.51
N ALA A 319 5.38 -23.17 -3.19
CA ALA A 319 4.35 -23.85 -2.42
C ALA A 319 3.49 -22.85 -1.62
N GLY A 320 2.28 -23.28 -1.27
CA GLY A 320 1.33 -22.50 -0.46
C GLY A 320 -0.04 -23.17 -0.52
N THR A 321 -0.52 -23.70 0.59
CA THR A 321 -1.74 -24.51 0.67
C THR A 321 -2.97 -23.79 0.08
N PHE A 322 -3.05 -22.50 0.20
CA PHE A 322 -4.19 -21.70 -0.25
C PHE A 322 -3.89 -20.84 -1.49
N ASN A 323 -2.73 -21.01 -2.13
CA ASN A 323 -2.40 -20.28 -3.34
C ASN A 323 -3.41 -20.60 -4.45
N GLY A 324 -4.02 -19.53 -5.00
CA GLY A 324 -5.04 -19.71 -6.04
C GLY A 324 -6.34 -20.36 -5.54
N ASN A 325 -6.71 -20.15 -4.25
CA ASN A 325 -7.96 -20.71 -3.73
C ASN A 325 -9.18 -20.19 -4.50
N PRO A 326 -10.20 -21.04 -4.70
CA PRO A 326 -11.30 -20.75 -5.62
C PRO A 326 -12.14 -19.55 -5.21
N LEU A 327 -12.34 -19.30 -3.91
CA LEU A 327 -13.11 -18.13 -3.44
C LEU A 327 -12.42 -16.84 -3.86
N THR A 328 -11.12 -16.72 -3.60
CA THR A 328 -10.33 -15.54 -3.96
C THR A 328 -10.21 -15.36 -5.47
N MET A 329 -10.05 -16.46 -6.22
CA MET A 329 -9.93 -16.39 -7.69
C MET A 329 -11.23 -15.90 -8.34
N GLU A 330 -12.39 -16.38 -7.90
CA GLU A 330 -13.69 -15.92 -8.42
C GLU A 330 -13.99 -14.48 -7.96
N ALA A 331 -13.72 -14.13 -6.70
CA ALA A 331 -13.89 -12.77 -6.21
C ALA A 331 -13.00 -11.77 -6.96
N GLY A 332 -11.73 -12.12 -7.16
CA GLY A 332 -10.78 -11.33 -7.93
C GLY A 332 -11.20 -11.16 -9.40
N ALA A 333 -11.63 -12.24 -10.04
CA ALA A 333 -12.13 -12.20 -11.41
C ALA A 333 -13.37 -11.31 -11.55
N ALA A 334 -14.29 -11.34 -10.58
CA ALA A 334 -15.46 -10.46 -10.56
C ALA A 334 -15.05 -8.98 -10.45
N VAL A 335 -14.12 -8.65 -9.55
CA VAL A 335 -13.60 -7.29 -9.43
C VAL A 335 -12.90 -6.84 -10.71
N MET A 336 -11.96 -7.62 -11.21
CA MET A 336 -11.17 -7.27 -12.39
C MET A 336 -12.05 -7.11 -13.64
N SER A 337 -13.09 -7.94 -13.80
CA SER A 337 -14.05 -7.79 -14.92
C SER A 337 -14.93 -6.54 -14.79
N THR A 338 -15.24 -6.12 -13.56
CA THR A 338 -16.09 -4.96 -13.28
C THR A 338 -15.34 -3.62 -13.47
N LEU A 339 -14.01 -3.62 -13.31
CA LEU A 339 -13.18 -2.43 -13.40
C LEU A 339 -12.90 -2.06 -14.86
N THR A 340 -13.76 -1.19 -15.42
CA THR A 340 -13.61 -0.59 -16.75
C THR A 340 -12.68 0.64 -16.70
N LYS A 341 -12.15 1.04 -17.84
CA LYS A 341 -11.33 2.26 -17.99
C LYS A 341 -12.04 3.50 -17.44
N ASP A 342 -13.35 3.63 -17.70
CA ASP A 342 -14.15 4.77 -17.21
C ASP A 342 -14.23 4.84 -15.69
N LYS A 343 -14.32 3.69 -15.00
CA LYS A 343 -14.30 3.65 -13.53
C LYS A 343 -12.97 4.13 -12.96
N TYR A 344 -11.84 3.75 -13.56
CA TYR A 344 -10.53 4.28 -13.19
C TYR A 344 -10.45 5.77 -13.45
N THR A 345 -10.83 6.23 -14.63
CA THR A 345 -10.81 7.65 -15.02
C THR A 345 -11.65 8.49 -14.06
N ASN A 346 -12.87 8.06 -13.74
CA ASN A 346 -13.76 8.77 -12.84
C ASN A 346 -13.17 8.87 -11.42
N MET A 347 -12.74 7.75 -10.83
CA MET A 347 -12.10 7.77 -9.49
C MET A 347 -10.86 8.65 -9.46
N ASN A 348 -10.03 8.61 -10.50
CA ASN A 348 -8.81 9.40 -10.58
C ASN A 348 -9.11 10.90 -10.69
N SER A 349 -10.06 11.30 -11.54
CA SER A 349 -10.48 12.71 -11.66
C SER A 349 -11.06 13.25 -10.36
N MET A 350 -11.87 12.44 -9.67
CA MET A 350 -12.37 12.81 -8.34
C MET A 350 -11.24 12.99 -7.32
N GLY A 351 -10.24 12.11 -7.33
CA GLY A 351 -9.08 12.22 -6.45
C GLY A 351 -8.20 13.43 -6.77
N ASP A 352 -8.01 13.76 -8.05
CA ASP A 352 -7.29 14.97 -8.49
C ASP A 352 -8.01 16.23 -7.99
N SER A 353 -9.34 16.31 -8.17
CA SER A 353 -10.18 17.40 -7.66
C SER A 353 -10.10 17.51 -6.13
N LEU A 354 -10.16 16.38 -5.42
CA LEU A 354 -10.03 16.35 -3.96
C LEU A 354 -8.71 16.96 -3.50
N ARG A 355 -7.57 16.56 -4.11
CA ARG A 355 -6.25 17.08 -3.71
C ARG A 355 -6.14 18.58 -3.92
N ILE A 356 -6.70 19.12 -5.00
CA ILE A 356 -6.75 20.58 -5.24
C ILE A 356 -7.54 21.28 -4.14
N LYS A 357 -8.76 20.78 -3.81
CA LYS A 357 -9.60 21.35 -2.75
C LYS A 357 -8.91 21.30 -1.37
N LEU A 358 -8.24 20.19 -1.05
CA LEU A 358 -7.49 20.07 0.21
C LEU A 358 -6.31 21.03 0.28
N ASN A 359 -5.56 21.19 -0.80
CA ASN A 359 -4.44 22.13 -0.84
C ASN A 359 -4.90 23.57 -0.59
N SER A 360 -5.97 24.01 -1.29
CA SER A 360 -6.55 25.34 -1.06
C SER A 360 -6.90 25.65 0.40
N ILE A 361 -7.41 24.65 1.15
CA ILE A 361 -7.74 24.85 2.58
C ILE A 361 -6.50 25.22 3.39
N PHE A 362 -5.41 24.50 3.21
CA PHE A 362 -4.20 24.71 3.98
C PHE A 362 -3.48 25.99 3.55
N ASP A 363 -3.51 26.34 2.25
CA ASP A 363 -2.99 27.61 1.74
C ASP A 363 -3.78 28.78 2.33
N GLU A 364 -5.12 28.76 2.32
CA GLU A 364 -5.99 29.79 2.91
C GLU A 364 -5.77 29.95 4.42
N LEU A 365 -5.54 28.86 5.14
CA LEU A 365 -5.31 28.85 6.58
C LEU A 365 -3.84 29.13 6.96
N GLU A 366 -2.96 29.24 5.97
CA GLU A 366 -1.51 29.39 6.19
C GLU A 366 -0.95 28.32 7.14
N ILE A 367 -1.31 27.04 6.90
CA ILE A 367 -0.79 25.89 7.63
C ILE A 367 0.19 25.15 6.72
N ASP A 368 1.43 25.03 7.17
CA ASP A 368 2.45 24.28 6.45
C ASP A 368 2.02 22.83 6.22
N SER A 369 1.70 22.51 4.97
CA SER A 369 1.28 21.16 4.59
C SER A 369 1.65 20.83 3.15
N GLN A 370 1.59 19.56 2.83
CA GLN A 370 1.70 19.07 1.46
C GLN A 370 0.67 17.96 1.22
N ILE A 371 -0.17 18.17 0.21
CA ILE A 371 -1.10 17.15 -0.26
C ILE A 371 -0.39 16.29 -1.29
N THR A 372 -0.18 15.01 -0.96
CA THR A 372 0.43 14.03 -1.84
C THR A 372 -0.62 13.12 -2.48
N GLY A 373 -0.23 12.33 -3.46
CA GLY A 373 -1.09 11.35 -4.11
C GLY A 373 -1.11 11.48 -5.62
N ILE A 374 -1.76 10.51 -6.25
CA ILE A 374 -1.98 10.44 -7.69
C ILE A 374 -3.28 9.68 -7.96
N GLY A 375 -4.07 10.14 -8.92
CA GLY A 375 -5.35 9.52 -9.26
C GLY A 375 -6.24 9.38 -8.01
N SER A 376 -6.73 8.18 -7.73
CA SER A 376 -7.64 7.90 -6.61
C SER A 376 -6.97 7.81 -5.23
N LEU A 377 -5.68 8.08 -5.12
CA LEU A 377 -4.90 8.06 -3.88
C LEU A 377 -4.61 9.48 -3.40
N PHE A 378 -4.66 9.72 -2.08
CA PHE A 378 -4.34 11.01 -1.48
C PHE A 378 -3.75 10.87 -0.08
N GLY A 379 -2.94 11.86 0.32
CA GLY A 379 -2.37 11.96 1.66
C GLY A 379 -2.23 13.42 2.09
N ILE A 380 -2.45 13.71 3.38
CA ILE A 380 -2.31 15.03 3.99
C ILE A 380 -1.11 14.99 4.93
N ASN A 381 -0.07 15.72 4.59
CA ASN A 381 1.19 15.76 5.33
C ASN A 381 1.43 17.16 5.88
N PHE A 382 1.67 17.28 7.17
CA PHE A 382 2.03 18.55 7.82
C PHE A 382 3.56 18.73 7.83
N ASN A 383 4.08 19.32 6.76
CA ASN A 383 5.51 19.48 6.55
C ASN A 383 5.80 20.83 5.89
N SER A 384 6.71 21.60 6.47
CA SER A 384 7.14 22.90 5.93
C SER A 384 8.06 22.75 4.69
N ASN A 385 8.70 21.60 4.54
CA ASN A 385 9.58 21.31 3.41
C ASN A 385 8.90 20.40 2.40
N LYS A 386 9.25 20.57 1.11
CA LYS A 386 8.75 19.70 0.06
C LYS A 386 9.18 18.23 0.30
N ILE A 387 8.22 17.33 0.39
CA ILE A 387 8.46 15.89 0.50
C ILE A 387 8.90 15.37 -0.87
N LYS A 388 10.10 14.80 -0.92
CA LYS A 388 10.70 14.21 -2.13
C LYS A 388 11.28 12.81 -1.91
N ASP A 389 11.51 12.45 -0.64
CA ASP A 389 12.14 11.21 -0.19
C ASP A 389 11.70 10.92 1.26
N TYR A 390 12.18 9.80 1.82
CA TYR A 390 11.88 9.42 3.20
C TYR A 390 12.40 10.45 4.22
N ARG A 391 13.60 10.99 4.00
CA ARG A 391 14.26 11.93 4.95
C ARG A 391 13.55 13.26 5.06
N SER A 392 12.98 13.75 3.97
CA SER A 392 12.11 14.91 4.00
C SER A 392 10.75 14.60 4.64
N PHE A 393 10.20 13.38 4.44
CA PHE A 393 8.93 12.97 5.03
C PHE A 393 8.99 12.79 6.55
N ILE A 394 10.10 12.30 7.11
CA ILE A 394 10.21 12.03 8.55
C ILE A 394 10.05 13.29 9.41
N ASN A 395 10.20 14.49 8.81
CA ASN A 395 10.00 15.78 9.47
C ASN A 395 8.51 16.17 9.58
N ASN A 396 7.59 15.30 9.23
CA ASN A 396 6.15 15.52 9.36
C ASN A 396 5.78 15.83 10.83
N ASN A 397 4.87 16.81 11.01
CA ASN A 397 4.37 17.14 12.34
C ASN A 397 3.35 16.09 12.83
N ASN A 398 3.84 15.16 13.63
CA ASN A 398 3.03 14.05 14.14
C ASN A 398 1.86 14.50 15.04
N LEU A 399 1.97 15.64 15.73
CA LEU A 399 0.89 16.13 16.60
C LEU A 399 -0.28 16.64 15.74
N LEU A 400 0.00 17.45 14.72
CA LEU A 400 -1.03 17.90 13.77
C LEU A 400 -1.68 16.72 13.03
N THR A 401 -0.88 15.73 12.64
CA THR A 401 -1.37 14.48 12.03
C THR A 401 -2.36 13.76 12.93
N LYS A 402 -2.05 13.61 14.23
CA LYS A 402 -2.94 12.95 15.22
C LYS A 402 -4.21 13.78 15.46
N VAL A 403 -4.12 15.11 15.58
CA VAL A 403 -5.28 15.98 15.79
C VAL A 403 -6.23 15.92 14.60
N LEU A 404 -5.72 16.00 13.37
CA LEU A 404 -6.57 15.88 12.18
C LEU A 404 -7.23 14.49 12.09
N PHE A 405 -6.47 13.43 12.30
CA PHE A 405 -6.99 12.05 12.28
C PHE A 405 -8.12 11.84 13.29
N MET A 406 -7.91 12.20 14.55
CA MET A 406 -8.90 12.04 15.62
C MET A 406 -10.14 12.91 15.39
N GLY A 407 -9.94 14.12 14.90
CA GLY A 407 -11.04 15.02 14.53
C GLY A 407 -11.91 14.44 13.42
N LEU A 408 -11.30 13.91 12.36
CA LEU A 408 -12.00 13.25 11.25
C LEU A 408 -12.75 11.99 11.74
N LEU A 409 -12.09 11.14 12.50
CA LEU A 409 -12.68 9.92 13.05
C LEU A 409 -13.92 10.21 13.92
N ASN A 410 -13.83 11.20 14.82
CA ASN A 410 -14.95 11.62 15.66
C ASN A 410 -16.16 12.17 14.87
N ASN A 411 -15.92 12.65 13.65
CA ASN A 411 -16.95 13.16 12.74
C ASN A 411 -17.34 12.16 11.65
N GLY A 412 -17.02 10.88 11.86
CA GLY A 412 -17.46 9.79 10.99
C GLY A 412 -16.72 9.72 9.66
N VAL A 413 -15.40 10.00 9.65
CA VAL A 413 -14.51 9.77 8.50
C VAL A 413 -13.32 8.94 8.95
N LEU A 414 -13.12 7.78 8.29
CA LEU A 414 -12.00 6.88 8.54
C LEU A 414 -10.94 7.03 7.45
N MET A 415 -9.72 7.32 7.87
CA MET A 415 -8.50 7.33 7.05
C MET A 415 -7.42 6.47 7.71
N GLN A 416 -6.30 6.30 7.05
CA GLN A 416 -5.09 5.78 7.72
C GLN A 416 -4.65 6.78 8.80
N THR A 417 -4.03 6.29 9.86
CA THR A 417 -3.56 7.12 10.99
C THR A 417 -2.55 8.21 10.58
N LYS A 418 -1.95 8.06 9.39
CA LYS A 418 -1.07 9.07 8.76
C LYS A 418 -1.83 10.04 7.83
N ASN A 419 -3.16 10.11 7.92
CA ASN A 419 -4.03 10.93 7.07
C ASN A 419 -3.90 10.64 5.56
N ALA A 420 -3.75 9.38 5.22
CA ALA A 420 -3.76 8.93 3.83
C ALA A 420 -5.02 8.10 3.54
N GLY A 421 -5.51 8.18 2.32
CA GLY A 421 -6.73 7.51 1.91
C GLY A 421 -6.79 7.20 0.42
N ALA A 422 -7.85 6.48 0.03
CA ALA A 422 -8.12 6.12 -1.35
C ALA A 422 -9.62 6.16 -1.62
N LEU A 423 -9.99 6.56 -2.83
CA LEU A 423 -11.37 6.51 -3.30
C LEU A 423 -11.72 5.10 -3.78
N ASN A 424 -12.98 4.74 -3.77
CA ASN A 424 -13.52 3.53 -4.38
C ASN A 424 -14.66 3.87 -5.34
N THR A 425 -15.16 2.90 -6.10
CA THR A 425 -16.21 3.14 -7.11
C THR A 425 -17.56 3.57 -6.53
N LYS A 426 -17.74 3.52 -5.22
CA LYS A 426 -18.94 3.95 -4.49
C LYS A 426 -18.78 5.33 -3.83
N THR A 427 -17.58 5.89 -3.86
CA THR A 427 -17.33 7.26 -3.37
C THR A 427 -18.08 8.26 -4.25
N THR A 428 -18.80 9.18 -3.62
CA THR A 428 -19.60 10.22 -4.29
C THR A 428 -18.99 11.61 -4.09
N GLU A 429 -19.40 12.59 -4.91
CA GLU A 429 -19.04 13.99 -4.70
C GLU A 429 -19.50 14.53 -3.33
N ASN A 430 -20.66 14.07 -2.83
CA ASN A 430 -21.12 14.42 -1.48
C ASN A 430 -20.17 13.91 -0.38
N ASP A 431 -19.61 12.70 -0.56
CA ASP A 431 -18.62 12.14 0.37
C ASP A 431 -17.35 12.99 0.38
N LEU A 432 -16.89 13.43 -0.80
CA LEU A 432 -15.73 14.29 -0.91
C LEU A 432 -15.98 15.67 -0.31
N ASN A 433 -17.15 16.27 -0.56
CA ASN A 433 -17.51 17.56 0.01
C ASN A 433 -17.61 17.47 1.55
N LYS A 434 -18.13 16.37 2.10
CA LYS A 434 -18.12 16.12 3.55
C LYS A 434 -16.68 16.07 4.09
N LEU A 435 -15.78 15.32 3.44
CA LEU A 435 -14.37 15.25 3.85
C LEU A 435 -13.71 16.64 3.81
N VAL A 436 -13.89 17.38 2.71
CA VAL A 436 -13.32 18.73 2.52
C VAL A 436 -13.83 19.70 3.59
N GLY A 437 -15.13 19.69 3.89
CA GLY A 437 -15.72 20.51 4.95
C GLY A 437 -15.13 20.19 6.33
N LEU A 438 -15.04 18.92 6.68
CA LEU A 438 -14.48 18.50 7.97
C LEU A 438 -12.98 18.82 8.09
N VAL A 439 -12.21 18.65 7.00
CA VAL A 439 -10.79 19.05 7.00
C VAL A 439 -10.67 20.56 7.24
N ARG A 440 -11.51 21.40 6.61
CA ARG A 440 -11.52 22.84 6.82
C ARG A 440 -11.84 23.20 8.28
N ASP A 441 -12.91 22.63 8.84
CA ASP A 441 -13.35 22.94 10.20
C ASP A 441 -12.29 22.55 11.24
N ILE A 442 -11.75 21.34 11.14
CA ILE A 442 -10.71 20.85 12.06
C ILE A 442 -9.41 21.65 11.90
N SER A 443 -9.02 21.98 10.66
CA SER A 443 -7.81 22.76 10.39
C SER A 443 -7.95 24.20 10.87
N THR A 444 -9.16 24.78 10.86
CA THR A 444 -9.45 26.09 11.48
C THR A 444 -9.29 26.02 13.01
N GLU A 445 -9.77 24.94 13.66
CA GLU A 445 -9.54 24.72 15.09
C GLU A 445 -8.04 24.50 15.39
N ILE A 446 -7.31 23.77 14.53
CA ILE A 446 -5.85 23.65 14.62
C ILE A 446 -5.19 25.05 14.55
N LYS A 447 -5.51 25.87 13.53
CA LYS A 447 -4.90 27.20 13.34
C LYS A 447 -5.11 28.11 14.56
N SER A 448 -6.29 28.08 15.17
CA SER A 448 -6.58 28.88 16.36
C SER A 448 -5.83 28.42 17.62
N ASN A 449 -5.20 27.24 17.59
CA ASN A 449 -4.40 26.66 18.67
C ASN A 449 -2.88 26.63 18.38
N LEU A 450 -2.46 27.07 17.18
CA LEU A 450 -1.06 27.28 16.82
C LEU A 450 -0.55 28.62 17.39
#